data_b4f5f724af64657cb3058eaa84cef705
#
_entry.id   b4f5f724af64657cb3058eaa84cef705
#
_cell.length_a   1.000
_cell.length_b   1.000
_cell.length_c   1.000
_cell.angle_alpha   90.00
_cell.angle_beta   90.00
_cell.angle_gamma   90.00
#
_symmetry.space_group_name_H-M   'P 1'
#
loop_
_entity.id
_entity.type
_entity.pdbx_description
1 polymer ?
#
loop_
_entity_poly.entity_id
_entity_poly.type
_entity_poly.pdbx_seq_one_letter_code
_entity_poly.pdbx_strand_id
1 'polypeptide(L)'
;MLFFERDIAIDLGTMTTIIYVRGRGVRLREATLVAMDRSNGRLLRIGEEAKKMLGRTPANIVPIHPIVSGVISDYDMTARMLREFISRVTSFSLFKPRVLICVPASVTGVEERALIDAAIEAGARKVYLLETSLATAVGAGININRADGHMVIDVGSGTTEVAVVSLGGVVECESIKTAGMVFDEAIVRYVRKKHNLLIGARTAEDLKLSIGCVTPRTEVAYEEVKGRCLVTGLPRSVTISSGDMIEALEEPMSQVLEAIHLVLERTPPELVADVSQNGIILSGGGAQLWGMDRLIEERTGIATVLVDDALSCTAYGAGRMLQNLDDMNEGMINLARRKQVRL
;
A
#
# COMPACT_ATOMS: atom_id res chain seq x y z
N MET A 1 13.25 34.49 -1.06
CA MET A 1 12.25 33.73 -1.79
C MET A 1 11.36 33.01 -0.80
N LEU A 2 10.06 33.23 -0.88
CA LEU A 2 9.13 33.24 0.24
C LEU A 2 8.86 31.87 0.91
N PHE A 3 8.91 31.89 2.19
CA PHE A 3 8.88 30.86 3.23
C PHE A 3 7.52 30.17 3.47
N PHE A 4 6.50 30.17 2.57
CA PHE A 4 5.14 30.16 3.09
C PHE A 4 4.18 29.08 2.55
N GLU A 5 4.53 28.30 1.57
CA GLU A 5 3.67 27.20 1.12
C GLU A 5 4.38 25.85 1.28
N ARG A 6 3.84 24.99 2.11
CA ARG A 6 4.32 23.63 2.26
C ARG A 6 3.40 22.69 1.52
N ASP A 7 3.73 22.43 0.26
CA ASP A 7 3.08 21.35 -0.47
C ASP A 7 3.51 20.03 0.13
N ILE A 8 2.55 19.13 0.34
CA ILE A 8 2.79 17.80 0.87
C ILE A 8 2.18 16.75 -0.04
N ALA A 9 2.84 15.59 -0.13
CA ALA A 9 2.29 14.41 -0.76
C ALA A 9 2.04 13.34 0.31
N ILE A 10 0.91 12.67 0.22
CA ILE A 10 0.47 11.64 1.16
C ILE A 10 0.27 10.34 0.40
N ASP A 11 1.05 9.35 0.73
CA ASP A 11 0.74 7.97 0.43
C ASP A 11 -0.11 7.41 1.58
N LEU A 12 -1.41 7.29 1.33
CA LEU A 12 -2.41 6.90 2.33
C LEU A 12 -2.72 5.40 2.21
N GLY A 13 -1.78 4.58 2.65
CA GLY A 13 -1.94 3.13 2.61
C GLY A 13 -2.82 2.58 3.74
N THR A 14 -3.28 1.33 3.58
CA THR A 14 -4.15 0.62 4.54
C THR A 14 -3.48 0.42 5.90
N MET A 15 -2.17 0.12 5.94
CA MET A 15 -1.44 -0.12 7.19
C MET A 15 -0.46 1.00 7.54
N THR A 16 0.01 1.75 6.55
CA THR A 16 1.03 2.78 6.73
C THR A 16 0.69 4.02 5.94
N THR A 17 0.75 5.17 6.57
CA THR A 17 0.67 6.48 5.94
C THR A 17 2.05 7.10 5.91
N ILE A 18 2.48 7.56 4.73
CA ILE A 18 3.76 8.24 4.54
C ILE A 18 3.49 9.64 3.99
N ILE A 19 4.11 10.65 4.62
CA ILE A 19 4.01 12.04 4.15
C ILE A 19 5.38 12.56 3.73
N TYR A 20 5.42 12.99 2.48
CA TYR A 20 6.54 13.70 1.89
C TYR A 20 6.26 15.21 1.92
N VAL A 21 7.23 16.01 2.33
CA VAL A 21 7.14 17.48 2.35
C VAL A 21 8.06 18.04 1.28
N ARG A 22 7.55 18.90 0.40
CA ARG A 22 8.31 19.53 -0.69
C ARG A 22 9.60 20.16 -0.17
N GLY A 23 10.73 19.76 -0.77
CA GLY A 23 12.07 20.25 -0.39
C GLY A 23 12.63 19.71 0.93
N ARG A 24 11.90 18.79 1.61
CA ARG A 24 12.34 18.21 2.88
C ARG A 24 12.34 16.68 2.91
N GLY A 25 11.82 16.02 1.87
CA GLY A 25 11.71 14.57 1.81
C GLY A 25 10.60 13.99 2.69
N VAL A 26 10.66 12.70 2.95
CA VAL A 26 9.73 11.99 3.86
C VAL A 26 9.89 12.53 5.28
N ARG A 27 8.79 13.00 5.89
CA ARG A 27 8.75 13.61 7.22
C ARG A 27 7.87 12.88 8.21
N LEU A 28 7.00 12.02 7.72
CA LEU A 28 6.15 11.19 8.57
C LEU A 28 6.02 9.81 7.96
N ARG A 29 6.16 8.81 8.80
CA ARG A 29 5.81 7.41 8.52
C ARG A 29 5.11 6.89 9.77
N GLU A 30 3.82 6.64 9.67
CA GLU A 30 2.97 6.27 10.79
C GLU A 30 2.03 5.13 10.41
N ALA A 31 1.59 4.36 11.39
CA ALA A 31 0.55 3.37 11.15
C ALA A 31 -0.78 4.07 10.81
N THR A 32 -1.49 3.55 9.81
CA THR A 32 -2.86 3.99 9.47
C THR A 32 -3.84 3.32 10.42
N LEU A 33 -3.81 3.76 11.68
CA LEU A 33 -4.54 3.12 12.77
C LEU A 33 -4.97 4.14 13.81
N VAL A 34 -6.16 3.94 14.35
CA VAL A 34 -6.73 4.76 15.41
C VAL A 34 -7.21 3.84 16.55
N ALA A 35 -6.91 4.18 17.78
CA ALA A 35 -7.47 3.52 18.97
C ALA A 35 -8.58 4.38 19.57
N MET A 36 -9.78 3.82 19.71
CA MET A 36 -10.97 4.50 20.20
C MET A 36 -11.55 3.77 21.40
N ASP A 37 -12.00 4.53 22.39
CA ASP A 37 -12.85 4.02 23.47
C ASP A 37 -14.31 3.92 22.97
N ARG A 38 -14.79 2.69 22.83
CA ARG A 38 -16.12 2.38 22.29
C ARG A 38 -17.25 2.85 23.20
N SER A 39 -16.99 3.00 24.50
CA SER A 39 -18.01 3.37 25.48
C SER A 39 -18.47 4.83 25.35
N ASN A 40 -17.59 5.71 24.88
CA ASN A 40 -17.83 7.15 24.78
C ASN A 40 -17.44 7.76 23.41
N GLY A 41 -16.98 6.95 22.45
CA GLY A 41 -16.55 7.40 21.12
C GLY A 41 -15.29 8.25 21.13
N ARG A 42 -14.53 8.26 22.23
CA ARG A 42 -13.34 9.09 22.39
C ARG A 42 -12.15 8.45 21.66
N LEU A 43 -11.51 9.25 20.80
CA LEU A 43 -10.22 8.92 20.22
C LEU A 43 -9.14 8.96 21.29
N LEU A 44 -8.37 7.89 21.43
CA LEU A 44 -7.32 7.74 22.45
C LEU A 44 -5.92 7.94 21.87
N ARG A 45 -5.61 7.30 20.77
CA ARG A 45 -4.30 7.33 20.13
C ARG A 45 -4.43 7.18 18.61
N ILE A 46 -3.42 7.67 17.88
CA ILE A 46 -3.33 7.60 16.42
C ILE A 46 -1.92 7.11 16.04
N GLY A 47 -1.81 6.40 14.93
CA GLY A 47 -0.55 6.00 14.35
C GLY A 47 0.15 4.90 15.14
N GLU A 48 1.47 4.97 15.24
CA GLU A 48 2.30 3.99 15.95
C GLU A 48 1.92 3.84 17.43
N GLU A 49 1.42 4.91 18.06
CA GLU A 49 0.93 4.84 19.43
C GLU A 49 -0.33 3.97 19.55
N ALA A 50 -1.22 4.00 18.56
CA ALA A 50 -2.36 3.09 18.49
C ALA A 50 -1.90 1.65 18.19
N LYS A 51 -0.91 1.47 17.31
CA LYS A 51 -0.34 0.14 16.96
C LYS A 51 0.25 -0.56 18.18
N LYS A 52 0.91 0.14 19.09
CA LYS A 52 1.44 -0.42 20.34
C LYS A 52 0.36 -1.00 21.26
N MET A 53 -0.90 -0.55 21.11
CA MET A 53 -2.02 -1.00 21.92
C MET A 53 -2.66 -2.30 21.38
N LEU A 54 -2.40 -2.69 20.14
CA LEU A 54 -3.01 -3.87 19.51
C LEU A 54 -2.79 -5.14 20.35
N GLY A 55 -3.87 -5.89 20.58
CA GLY A 55 -3.86 -7.15 21.32
C GLY A 55 -3.58 -7.03 22.83
N ARG A 56 -3.50 -5.79 23.38
CA ARG A 56 -3.19 -5.53 24.80
C ARG A 56 -4.21 -4.63 25.50
N THR A 57 -5.30 -4.33 24.83
CA THR A 57 -6.33 -3.42 25.34
C THR A 57 -7.51 -4.15 25.97
N PRO A 58 -8.18 -3.53 26.97
CA PRO A 58 -9.49 -3.98 27.42
C PRO A 58 -10.52 -3.97 26.26
N ALA A 59 -11.59 -4.73 26.41
CA ALA A 59 -12.59 -4.93 25.36
C ALA A 59 -13.31 -3.64 24.88
N ASN A 60 -13.29 -2.59 25.70
CA ASN A 60 -13.86 -1.29 25.36
C ASN A 60 -12.94 -0.42 24.46
N ILE A 61 -11.66 -0.77 24.34
CA ILE A 61 -10.72 -0.05 23.46
C ILE A 61 -10.56 -0.83 22.17
N VAL A 62 -11.01 -0.24 21.07
CA VAL A 62 -11.05 -0.89 19.75
C VAL A 62 -10.06 -0.20 18.81
N PRO A 63 -9.17 -0.98 18.16
CA PRO A 63 -8.39 -0.47 17.04
C PRO A 63 -9.30 -0.36 15.82
N ILE A 64 -9.19 0.76 15.10
CA ILE A 64 -9.91 1.03 13.86
C ILE A 64 -8.89 1.30 12.76
N HIS A 65 -9.01 0.59 11.65
CA HIS A 65 -8.33 0.92 10.41
C HIS A 65 -9.23 1.84 9.59
N PRO A 66 -8.94 3.16 9.55
CA PRO A 66 -9.81 4.11 8.84
C PRO A 66 -9.80 3.91 7.33
N ILE A 67 -8.71 3.33 6.82
CA ILE A 67 -8.51 2.99 5.42
C ILE A 67 -8.46 1.46 5.30
N VAL A 68 -9.29 0.90 4.43
CA VAL A 68 -9.33 -0.54 4.13
C VAL A 68 -9.26 -0.72 2.62
N SER A 69 -8.34 -1.55 2.15
CA SER A 69 -8.14 -1.79 0.72
C SER A 69 -8.01 -0.49 -0.11
N GLY A 70 -7.25 0.48 0.42
CA GLY A 70 -6.96 1.74 -0.25
C GLY A 70 -8.08 2.78 -0.25
N VAL A 71 -9.24 2.51 0.40
CA VAL A 71 -10.38 3.42 0.44
C VAL A 71 -10.83 3.72 1.87
N ILE A 72 -11.54 4.83 2.05
CA ILE A 72 -12.07 5.23 3.36
C ILE A 72 -13.13 4.24 3.83
N SER A 73 -12.89 3.64 5.00
CA SER A 73 -13.84 2.79 5.72
C SER A 73 -14.56 3.54 6.85
N ASP A 74 -13.86 4.48 7.48
CA ASP A 74 -14.42 5.35 8.52
C ASP A 74 -13.99 6.80 8.23
N TYR A 75 -14.96 7.62 7.85
CA TYR A 75 -14.73 9.00 7.44
C TYR A 75 -14.21 9.87 8.59
N ASP A 76 -14.88 9.82 9.74
CA ASP A 76 -14.55 10.67 10.90
C ASP A 76 -13.16 10.36 11.43
N MET A 77 -12.82 9.07 11.51
CA MET A 77 -11.49 8.64 11.96
C MET A 77 -10.41 8.98 10.93
N THR A 78 -10.72 8.89 9.64
CA THR A 78 -9.79 9.32 8.57
C THR A 78 -9.52 10.82 8.65
N ALA A 79 -10.54 11.66 8.75
CA ALA A 79 -10.37 13.11 8.86
C ALA A 79 -9.57 13.52 10.11
N ARG A 80 -9.83 12.88 11.26
CA ARG A 80 -9.08 13.12 12.50
C ARG A 80 -7.62 12.67 12.40
N MET A 81 -7.39 11.50 11.83
CA MET A 81 -6.03 10.97 11.60
C MET A 81 -5.24 11.86 10.66
N LEU A 82 -5.81 12.23 9.52
CA LEU A 82 -5.16 13.13 8.55
C LEU A 82 -4.86 14.51 9.19
N ARG A 83 -5.79 15.05 9.98
CA ARG A 83 -5.57 16.33 10.70
C ARG A 83 -4.35 16.25 11.61
N GLU A 84 -4.22 15.18 12.39
CA GLU A 84 -3.09 14.97 13.26
C GLU A 84 -1.79 14.86 12.45
N PHE A 85 -1.77 14.04 11.41
CA PHE A 85 -0.58 13.83 10.58
C PHE A 85 -0.15 15.09 9.82
N ILE A 86 -1.10 15.80 9.22
CA ILE A 86 -0.84 17.08 8.54
C ILE A 86 -0.29 18.10 9.54
N SER A 87 -0.87 18.20 10.74
CA SER A 87 -0.41 19.14 11.76
C SER A 87 1.03 18.88 12.19
N ARG A 88 1.43 17.62 12.34
CA ARG A 88 2.82 17.24 12.71
C ARG A 88 3.86 17.70 11.69
N VAL A 89 3.53 17.67 10.40
CA VAL A 89 4.48 18.05 9.34
C VAL A 89 4.41 19.54 8.96
N THR A 90 3.32 20.24 9.34
CA THR A 90 3.08 21.64 8.99
C THR A 90 3.10 22.61 10.17
N SER A 91 3.45 22.14 11.38
CA SER A 91 3.34 22.86 12.67
C SER A 91 3.95 24.26 12.75
N PHE A 92 4.76 24.67 11.76
CA PHE A 92 5.32 26.02 11.67
C PHE A 92 4.93 26.76 10.39
N SER A 93 3.86 26.34 9.71
CA SER A 93 3.37 27.01 8.50
C SER A 93 2.24 27.97 8.84
N LEU A 94 2.34 29.22 8.37
CA LEU A 94 1.28 30.21 8.48
C LEU A 94 0.11 29.93 7.51
N PHE A 95 0.33 29.13 6.49
CA PHE A 95 -0.65 28.80 5.46
C PHE A 95 -0.96 27.31 5.46
N LYS A 96 -2.22 26.99 5.19
CA LYS A 96 -2.66 25.61 4.96
C LYS A 96 -1.98 25.02 3.73
N PRO A 97 -1.53 23.75 3.76
CA PRO A 97 -0.83 23.11 2.65
C PRO A 97 -1.75 22.80 1.47
N ARG A 98 -1.18 22.74 0.27
CA ARG A 98 -1.74 21.95 -0.83
C ARG A 98 -1.32 20.49 -0.60
N VAL A 99 -2.25 19.57 -0.82
CA VAL A 99 -2.06 18.16 -0.53
C VAL A 99 -2.27 17.34 -1.79
N LEU A 100 -1.29 16.52 -2.16
CA LEU A 100 -1.39 15.50 -3.19
C LEU A 100 -1.56 14.15 -2.49
N ILE A 101 -2.61 13.39 -2.80
CA ILE A 101 -2.87 12.09 -2.17
C ILE A 101 -2.85 11.00 -3.24
N CYS A 102 -2.10 9.93 -2.97
CA CYS A 102 -2.10 8.74 -3.80
C CYS A 102 -3.40 7.95 -3.58
N VAL A 103 -3.99 7.47 -4.67
CA VAL A 103 -5.22 6.69 -4.67
C VAL A 103 -5.10 5.49 -5.60
N PRO A 104 -5.73 4.36 -5.27
CA PRO A 104 -5.72 3.20 -6.14
C PRO A 104 -6.50 3.47 -7.43
N ALA A 105 -6.12 2.78 -8.49
CA ALA A 105 -6.78 2.91 -9.79
C ALA A 105 -8.26 2.47 -9.76
N SER A 106 -8.64 1.62 -8.80
CA SER A 106 -10.01 1.12 -8.61
C SER A 106 -10.93 2.08 -7.84
N VAL A 107 -10.41 3.23 -7.38
CA VAL A 107 -11.20 4.19 -6.59
C VAL A 107 -12.40 4.73 -7.40
N THR A 108 -13.55 4.77 -6.75
CA THR A 108 -14.79 5.33 -7.34
C THR A 108 -14.86 6.85 -7.14
N GLY A 109 -15.64 7.55 -7.97
CA GLY A 109 -15.81 9.01 -7.83
C GLY A 109 -16.44 9.43 -6.49
N VAL A 110 -17.17 8.54 -5.82
CA VAL A 110 -17.71 8.79 -4.47
C VAL A 110 -16.61 8.71 -3.42
N GLU A 111 -15.74 7.70 -3.51
CA GLU A 111 -14.59 7.52 -2.61
C GLU A 111 -13.55 8.63 -2.80
N GLU A 112 -13.30 9.05 -4.07
CA GLU A 112 -12.47 10.21 -4.38
C GLU A 112 -12.96 11.46 -3.65
N ARG A 113 -14.27 11.73 -3.77
CA ARG A 113 -14.89 12.89 -3.15
C ARG A 113 -14.82 12.83 -1.62
N ALA A 114 -15.10 11.66 -1.03
CA ALA A 114 -14.98 11.46 0.40
C ALA A 114 -13.54 11.73 0.90
N LEU A 115 -12.52 11.31 0.13
CA LEU A 115 -11.12 11.54 0.47
C LEU A 115 -10.74 13.03 0.37
N ILE A 116 -11.20 13.72 -0.69
CA ILE A 116 -11.00 15.17 -0.85
C ILE A 116 -11.63 15.91 0.33
N ASP A 117 -12.90 15.62 0.66
CA ASP A 117 -13.63 16.28 1.73
C ASP A 117 -12.96 16.03 3.09
N ALA A 118 -12.52 14.79 3.38
CA ALA A 118 -11.79 14.45 4.60
C ALA A 118 -10.45 15.20 4.72
N ALA A 119 -9.71 15.34 3.61
CA ALA A 119 -8.44 16.06 3.60
C ALA A 119 -8.63 17.59 3.75
N ILE A 120 -9.68 18.17 3.17
CA ILE A 120 -10.04 19.59 3.38
C ILE A 120 -10.44 19.82 4.84
N GLU A 121 -11.26 18.94 5.40
CA GLU A 121 -11.64 19.00 6.82
C GLU A 121 -10.42 18.85 7.74
N ALA A 122 -9.46 18.00 7.33
CA ALA A 122 -8.19 17.83 8.06
C ALA A 122 -7.26 19.06 8.00
N GLY A 123 -7.58 20.06 7.15
CA GLY A 123 -6.86 21.33 7.09
C GLY A 123 -6.09 21.57 5.80
N ALA A 124 -6.26 20.76 4.77
CA ALA A 124 -5.74 21.07 3.44
C ALA A 124 -6.41 22.34 2.87
N ARG A 125 -5.65 23.13 2.10
CA ARG A 125 -6.17 24.28 1.34
C ARG A 125 -6.75 23.82 0.00
N LYS A 126 -6.04 22.93 -0.67
CA LYS A 126 -6.39 22.27 -1.93
C LYS A 126 -5.94 20.84 -1.90
N VAL A 127 -6.71 19.97 -2.54
CA VAL A 127 -6.41 18.55 -2.64
C VAL A 127 -6.33 18.13 -4.10
N TYR A 128 -5.28 17.41 -4.42
CA TYR A 128 -5.03 16.78 -5.71
C TYR A 128 -4.94 15.28 -5.49
N LEU A 129 -5.41 14.51 -6.46
CA LEU A 129 -5.31 13.06 -6.43
C LEU A 129 -4.36 12.59 -7.53
N LEU A 130 -3.58 11.54 -7.21
CA LEU A 130 -2.62 10.92 -8.11
C LEU A 130 -2.79 9.41 -8.04
N GLU A 131 -2.85 8.75 -9.19
CA GLU A 131 -2.86 7.29 -9.23
C GLU A 131 -1.57 6.73 -8.61
N THR A 132 -1.70 5.76 -7.70
CA THR A 132 -0.60 5.10 -7.00
C THR A 132 0.43 4.56 -8.00
N SER A 133 -0.01 3.93 -9.08
CA SER A 133 0.85 3.36 -10.12
C SER A 133 1.75 4.40 -10.78
N LEU A 134 1.22 5.61 -11.09
CA LEU A 134 2.03 6.73 -11.63
C LEU A 134 3.03 7.23 -10.59
N ALA A 135 2.59 7.37 -9.34
CA ALA A 135 3.49 7.76 -8.25
C ALA A 135 4.62 6.73 -8.10
N THR A 136 4.29 5.44 -8.11
CA THR A 136 5.28 4.35 -8.02
C THR A 136 6.28 4.40 -9.18
N ALA A 137 5.81 4.58 -10.42
CA ALA A 137 6.68 4.70 -11.59
C ALA A 137 7.68 5.87 -11.45
N VAL A 138 7.19 7.05 -11.07
CA VAL A 138 8.05 8.23 -10.83
C VAL A 138 8.99 8.00 -9.66
N GLY A 139 8.54 7.33 -8.61
CA GLY A 139 9.33 6.95 -7.44
C GLY A 139 10.50 6.04 -7.79
N ALA A 140 10.26 5.06 -8.65
CA ALA A 140 11.25 4.15 -9.20
C ALA A 140 12.23 4.81 -10.19
N GLY A 141 12.03 6.09 -10.52
CA GLY A 141 12.91 6.82 -11.43
C GLY A 141 12.55 6.69 -12.91
N ILE A 142 11.40 6.12 -13.25
CA ILE A 142 10.92 6.03 -14.63
C ILE A 142 10.55 7.43 -15.13
N ASN A 143 11.02 7.75 -16.35
CA ASN A 143 10.57 8.93 -17.06
C ASN A 143 9.25 8.64 -17.77
N ILE A 144 8.15 8.85 -17.07
CA ILE A 144 6.80 8.54 -17.57
C ILE A 144 6.38 9.33 -18.82
N ASN A 145 7.07 10.44 -19.18
CA ASN A 145 6.72 11.26 -20.33
C ASN A 145 7.21 10.70 -21.68
N ARG A 146 7.99 9.64 -21.66
CA ARG A 146 8.44 8.98 -22.89
C ARG A 146 7.33 8.11 -23.47
N ALA A 147 7.43 7.85 -24.78
CA ALA A 147 6.49 6.99 -25.51
C ALA A 147 6.91 5.50 -25.46
N ASP A 148 7.45 5.05 -24.33
CA ASP A 148 7.82 3.66 -24.06
C ASP A 148 6.97 3.10 -22.91
N GLY A 149 6.65 1.82 -22.98
CA GLY A 149 5.86 1.11 -21.98
C GLY A 149 6.71 0.66 -20.79
N HIS A 150 6.24 0.93 -19.58
CA HIS A 150 6.83 0.42 -18.34
C HIS A 150 5.76 -0.23 -17.47
N MET A 151 6.04 -1.44 -16.99
CA MET A 151 5.15 -2.09 -16.03
C MET A 151 5.63 -1.86 -14.61
N VAL A 152 4.71 -1.44 -13.76
CA VAL A 152 4.93 -1.30 -12.31
C VAL A 152 3.93 -2.15 -11.55
N ILE A 153 4.42 -2.82 -10.50
CA ILE A 153 3.60 -3.61 -9.59
C ILE A 153 3.84 -3.06 -8.18
N ASP A 154 2.80 -2.55 -7.55
CA ASP A 154 2.85 -2.08 -6.16
C ASP A 154 2.06 -3.04 -5.27
N VAL A 155 2.77 -3.87 -4.50
CA VAL A 155 2.17 -4.80 -3.55
C VAL A 155 2.16 -4.15 -2.18
N GLY A 156 1.06 -3.51 -1.85
CA GLY A 156 0.85 -2.85 -0.57
C GLY A 156 0.43 -3.81 0.55
N SER A 157 -0.21 -3.27 1.57
CA SER A 157 -0.82 -4.05 2.65
C SER A 157 -2.28 -4.41 2.35
N GLY A 158 -3.03 -3.51 1.72
CA GLY A 158 -4.46 -3.68 1.44
C GLY A 158 -4.79 -3.91 -0.03
N THR A 159 -3.94 -3.47 -0.95
CA THR A 159 -4.12 -3.59 -2.41
C THR A 159 -2.82 -3.98 -3.09
N THR A 160 -2.95 -4.72 -4.18
CA THR A 160 -1.89 -4.89 -5.18
C THR A 160 -2.35 -4.20 -6.45
N GLU A 161 -1.53 -3.27 -6.95
CA GLU A 161 -1.74 -2.59 -8.20
C GLU A 161 -0.73 -3.02 -9.25
N VAL A 162 -1.23 -3.43 -10.39
CA VAL A 162 -0.44 -3.78 -11.55
C VAL A 162 -0.81 -2.81 -12.66
N ALA A 163 0.15 -2.09 -13.22
CA ALA A 163 -0.12 -1.10 -14.24
C ALA A 163 0.98 -1.01 -15.30
N VAL A 164 0.58 -0.71 -16.53
CA VAL A 164 1.47 -0.26 -17.59
C VAL A 164 1.30 1.24 -17.79
N VAL A 165 2.42 1.97 -17.70
CA VAL A 165 2.48 3.43 -17.83
C VAL A 165 3.24 3.84 -19.07
N SER A 166 2.75 4.88 -19.76
CA SER A 166 3.39 5.49 -20.92
C SER A 166 2.84 6.90 -21.15
N LEU A 167 3.62 7.81 -21.72
CA LEU A 167 3.20 9.18 -22.09
C LEU A 167 2.49 9.95 -20.96
N GLY A 168 2.97 9.82 -19.73
CA GLY A 168 2.45 10.51 -18.55
C GLY A 168 1.13 9.96 -18.02
N GLY A 169 0.66 8.81 -18.49
CA GLY A 169 -0.60 8.20 -18.08
C GLY A 169 -0.51 6.70 -17.84
N VAL A 170 -1.52 6.17 -17.16
CA VAL A 170 -1.75 4.74 -17.05
C VAL A 170 -2.48 4.27 -18.31
N VAL A 171 -1.92 3.28 -18.99
CA VAL A 171 -2.48 2.68 -20.21
C VAL A 171 -3.45 1.57 -19.84
N GLU A 172 -2.97 0.62 -19.05
CA GLU A 172 -3.76 -0.48 -18.50
C GLU A 172 -3.41 -0.65 -17.04
N CYS A 173 -4.41 -1.03 -16.22
CA CYS A 173 -4.17 -1.40 -14.85
C CYS A 173 -5.21 -2.38 -14.31
N GLU A 174 -4.77 -3.15 -13.32
CA GLU A 174 -5.61 -3.98 -12.48
C GLU A 174 -5.29 -3.70 -11.01
N SER A 175 -6.31 -3.53 -10.19
CA SER A 175 -6.17 -3.32 -8.75
C SER A 175 -6.96 -4.40 -8.01
N ILE A 176 -6.25 -5.25 -7.28
CA ILE A 176 -6.84 -6.34 -6.51
C ILE A 176 -6.66 -6.12 -5.00
N LYS A 177 -7.59 -6.67 -4.22
CA LYS A 177 -7.56 -6.59 -2.74
C LYS A 177 -6.69 -7.67 -2.10
N THR A 178 -5.94 -8.42 -2.90
CA THR A 178 -5.00 -9.44 -2.44
C THR A 178 -3.62 -8.83 -2.26
N ALA A 179 -3.24 -8.61 -1.01
CA ALA A 179 -2.01 -7.94 -0.61
C ALA A 179 -1.55 -8.40 0.79
N GLY A 180 -0.67 -7.67 1.44
CA GLY A 180 -0.02 -8.06 2.69
C GLY A 180 -0.94 -8.56 3.81
N MET A 181 -2.14 -7.97 3.96
CA MET A 181 -3.13 -8.44 4.97
C MET A 181 -3.74 -9.79 4.61
N VAL A 182 -4.03 -10.02 3.32
CA VAL A 182 -4.52 -11.31 2.84
C VAL A 182 -3.46 -12.39 3.00
N PHE A 183 -2.17 -12.02 2.86
CA PHE A 183 -1.05 -12.93 3.14
C PHE A 183 -1.02 -13.33 4.63
N ASP A 184 -1.20 -12.38 5.56
CA ASP A 184 -1.29 -12.68 6.99
C ASP A 184 -2.47 -13.60 7.32
N GLU A 185 -3.63 -13.34 6.74
CA GLU A 185 -4.81 -14.20 6.90
C GLU A 185 -4.59 -15.61 6.34
N ALA A 186 -3.90 -15.73 5.21
CA ALA A 186 -3.55 -17.04 4.63
C ALA A 186 -2.63 -17.82 5.56
N ILE A 187 -1.63 -17.16 6.16
CA ILE A 187 -0.74 -17.76 7.17
C ILE A 187 -1.53 -18.21 8.40
N VAL A 188 -2.45 -17.38 8.91
CA VAL A 188 -3.32 -17.77 10.04
C VAL A 188 -4.14 -19.02 9.68
N ARG A 189 -4.76 -19.06 8.50
CA ARG A 189 -5.55 -20.20 8.03
C ARG A 189 -4.69 -21.48 7.91
N TYR A 190 -3.49 -21.33 7.35
CA TYR A 190 -2.55 -22.44 7.18
C TYR A 190 -2.11 -23.03 8.51
N VAL A 191 -1.62 -22.21 9.45
CA VAL A 191 -1.19 -22.63 10.77
C VAL A 191 -2.34 -23.30 11.54
N ARG A 192 -3.55 -22.75 11.41
CA ARG A 192 -4.75 -23.36 12.00
C ARG A 192 -5.02 -24.76 11.42
N LYS A 193 -4.97 -24.92 10.11
CA LYS A 193 -5.30 -26.17 9.40
C LYS A 193 -4.22 -27.23 9.61
N LYS A 194 -2.95 -26.88 9.46
CA LYS A 194 -1.83 -27.84 9.49
C LYS A 194 -1.40 -28.20 10.91
N HIS A 195 -1.43 -27.23 11.83
CA HIS A 195 -0.90 -27.41 13.18
C HIS A 195 -1.97 -27.43 14.29
N ASN A 196 -3.26 -27.27 13.97
CA ASN A 196 -4.33 -27.09 14.95
C ASN A 196 -4.01 -26.00 15.99
N LEU A 197 -3.36 -24.92 15.56
CA LEU A 197 -2.92 -23.82 16.40
C LEU A 197 -3.59 -22.52 15.95
N LEU A 198 -4.23 -21.82 16.88
CA LEU A 198 -4.78 -20.49 16.64
C LEU A 198 -3.73 -19.45 17.02
N ILE A 199 -3.29 -18.67 16.02
CA ILE A 199 -2.40 -17.52 16.17
C ILE A 199 -3.15 -16.23 15.84
N GLY A 200 -2.66 -15.09 16.36
CA GLY A 200 -3.20 -13.77 16.03
C GLY A 200 -2.60 -13.19 14.75
N ALA A 201 -3.26 -12.16 14.19
CA ALA A 201 -2.80 -11.48 12.99
C ALA A 201 -1.38 -10.91 13.13
N ARG A 202 -1.04 -10.36 14.31
CA ARG A 202 0.32 -9.87 14.59
C ARG A 202 1.36 -10.99 14.49
N THR A 203 1.09 -12.16 15.04
CA THR A 203 2.01 -13.30 14.94
C THR A 203 2.18 -13.78 13.51
N ALA A 204 1.12 -13.70 12.69
CA ALA A 204 1.19 -14.02 11.27
C ALA A 204 2.02 -12.96 10.49
N GLU A 205 1.86 -11.66 10.80
CA GLU A 205 2.69 -10.60 10.26
C GLU A 205 4.17 -10.81 10.64
N ASP A 206 4.45 -11.11 11.91
CA ASP A 206 5.82 -11.40 12.38
C ASP A 206 6.43 -12.60 11.63
N LEU A 207 5.67 -13.69 11.41
CA LEU A 207 6.09 -14.84 10.60
C LEU A 207 6.36 -14.45 9.15
N LYS A 208 5.45 -13.70 8.53
CA LYS A 208 5.63 -13.19 7.16
C LYS A 208 6.92 -12.39 7.03
N LEU A 209 7.21 -11.51 7.98
CA LEU A 209 8.41 -10.66 7.96
C LEU A 209 9.69 -11.45 8.23
N SER A 210 9.66 -12.48 9.09
CA SER A 210 10.87 -13.23 9.47
C SER A 210 11.23 -14.32 8.46
N ILE A 211 10.28 -15.17 8.10
CA ILE A 211 10.51 -16.35 7.26
C ILE A 211 9.65 -16.41 5.98
N GLY A 212 8.80 -15.40 5.74
CA GLY A 212 7.91 -15.34 4.58
C GLY A 212 8.69 -15.44 3.27
N CYS A 213 8.27 -16.35 2.40
CA CYS A 213 8.84 -16.52 1.06
C CYS A 213 7.81 -17.13 0.12
N VAL A 214 7.98 -16.90 -1.18
CA VAL A 214 7.12 -17.41 -2.25
C VAL A 214 7.87 -18.31 -3.23
N THR A 215 9.19 -18.39 -3.07
CA THR A 215 10.07 -19.35 -3.76
C THR A 215 10.98 -20.04 -2.74
N PRO A 216 11.51 -21.24 -3.03
CA PRO A 216 12.42 -21.92 -2.12
C PRO A 216 13.65 -21.06 -1.78
N ARG A 217 13.98 -21.01 -0.48
CA ARG A 217 15.22 -20.40 -0.01
C ARG A 217 16.37 -21.41 -0.15
N THR A 218 17.59 -20.90 -0.31
CA THR A 218 18.81 -21.73 -0.32
C THR A 218 18.96 -22.51 1.00
N GLU A 219 18.65 -21.83 2.12
CA GLU A 219 18.61 -22.43 3.45
C GLU A 219 17.19 -22.28 4.01
N VAL A 220 16.64 -23.38 4.51
CA VAL A 220 15.30 -23.36 5.13
C VAL A 220 15.38 -22.59 6.42
N ALA A 221 14.60 -21.52 6.52
CA ALA A 221 14.43 -20.74 7.75
C ALA A 221 13.30 -21.34 8.62
N TYR A 222 13.47 -21.24 9.93
CA TYR A 222 12.50 -21.74 10.92
C TYR A 222 12.18 -20.66 11.94
N GLU A 223 10.93 -20.61 12.39
CA GLU A 223 10.47 -19.72 13.45
C GLU A 223 9.56 -20.47 14.43
N GLU A 224 9.75 -20.27 15.73
CA GLU A 224 8.88 -20.83 16.77
C GLU A 224 7.73 -19.87 17.07
N VAL A 225 6.50 -20.33 16.90
CA VAL A 225 5.31 -19.54 17.20
C VAL A 225 4.50 -20.13 18.33
N LYS A 226 3.95 -19.25 19.16
CA LYS A 226 3.08 -19.58 20.28
C LYS A 226 1.63 -19.23 19.96
N GLY A 227 0.73 -20.12 20.26
CA GLY A 227 -0.70 -19.91 20.05
C GLY A 227 -1.53 -20.79 20.97
N ARG A 228 -2.84 -20.76 20.77
CA ARG A 228 -3.78 -21.62 21.48
C ARG A 228 -4.03 -22.89 20.68
N CYS A 229 -3.74 -24.06 21.27
CA CYS A 229 -4.08 -25.35 20.69
C CYS A 229 -5.60 -25.50 20.58
N LEU A 230 -6.10 -25.84 19.40
CA LEU A 230 -7.54 -25.98 19.15
C LEU A 230 -8.11 -27.28 19.73
N VAL A 231 -7.26 -28.28 19.99
CA VAL A 231 -7.66 -29.58 20.57
C VAL A 231 -7.78 -29.51 22.09
N THR A 232 -6.77 -28.88 22.74
CA THR A 232 -6.69 -28.86 24.22
C THR A 232 -7.13 -27.54 24.84
N GLY A 233 -7.22 -26.48 24.05
CA GLY A 233 -7.47 -25.11 24.53
C GLY A 233 -6.26 -24.45 25.21
N LEU A 234 -5.17 -25.15 25.41
CA LEU A 234 -3.99 -24.68 26.14
C LEU A 234 -2.97 -23.98 25.23
N PRO A 235 -2.10 -23.15 25.79
CA PRO A 235 -0.96 -22.58 25.06
C PRO A 235 -0.05 -23.70 24.53
N ARG A 236 0.39 -23.57 23.29
CA ARG A 236 1.32 -24.51 22.65
C ARG A 236 2.25 -23.76 21.71
N SER A 237 3.50 -24.22 21.58
CA SER A 237 4.45 -23.77 20.57
C SER A 237 4.52 -24.77 19.42
N VAL A 238 4.76 -24.26 18.22
CA VAL A 238 5.09 -25.04 17.03
C VAL A 238 6.20 -24.35 16.25
N THR A 239 7.02 -25.13 15.57
CA THR A 239 8.03 -24.61 14.64
C THR A 239 7.43 -24.58 13.25
N ILE A 240 7.51 -23.43 12.61
CA ILE A 240 7.07 -23.17 11.23
C ILE A 240 8.32 -22.99 10.36
N SER A 241 8.32 -23.54 9.18
CA SER A 241 9.41 -23.42 8.21
C SER A 241 9.09 -22.42 7.08
N SER A 242 10.11 -21.96 6.38
CA SER A 242 9.92 -21.17 5.16
C SER A 242 9.22 -21.96 4.05
N GLY A 243 9.33 -23.32 4.04
CA GLY A 243 8.54 -24.17 3.15
C GLY A 243 7.04 -24.11 3.45
N ASP A 244 6.65 -24.03 4.74
CA ASP A 244 5.26 -23.82 5.15
C ASP A 244 4.71 -22.48 4.64
N MET A 245 5.56 -21.46 4.52
CA MET A 245 5.14 -20.14 3.99
C MET A 245 4.81 -20.20 2.51
N ILE A 246 5.56 -20.96 1.71
CA ILE A 246 5.26 -21.16 0.29
C ILE A 246 3.88 -21.79 0.12
N GLU A 247 3.58 -22.88 0.88
CA GLU A 247 2.27 -23.52 0.83
C GLU A 247 1.15 -22.57 1.28
N ALA A 248 1.38 -21.80 2.35
CA ALA A 248 0.41 -20.86 2.89
C ALA A 248 0.06 -19.74 1.91
N LEU A 249 1.03 -19.28 1.12
CA LEU A 249 0.92 -18.12 0.23
C LEU A 249 0.59 -18.50 -1.23
N GLU A 250 0.46 -19.78 -1.57
CA GLU A 250 0.21 -20.25 -2.94
C GLU A 250 -1.06 -19.61 -3.54
N GLU A 251 -2.18 -19.66 -2.81
CA GLU A 251 -3.45 -19.09 -3.28
C GLU A 251 -3.38 -17.56 -3.49
N PRO A 252 -2.92 -16.74 -2.52
CA PRO A 252 -2.77 -15.30 -2.75
C PRO A 252 -1.81 -14.96 -3.90
N MET A 253 -0.71 -15.68 -4.03
CA MET A 253 0.25 -15.45 -5.13
C MET A 253 -0.34 -15.78 -6.48
N SER A 254 -1.16 -16.83 -6.59
CA SER A 254 -1.88 -17.13 -7.83
C SER A 254 -2.75 -15.96 -8.29
N GLN A 255 -3.44 -15.28 -7.36
CA GLN A 255 -4.27 -14.11 -7.67
C GLN A 255 -3.43 -12.91 -8.14
N VAL A 256 -2.25 -12.69 -7.51
CA VAL A 256 -1.33 -11.62 -7.95
C VAL A 256 -0.81 -11.91 -9.36
N LEU A 257 -0.41 -13.14 -9.64
CA LEU A 257 0.07 -13.55 -10.97
C LEU A 257 -1.03 -13.44 -12.03
N GLU A 258 -2.27 -13.79 -11.70
CA GLU A 258 -3.42 -13.63 -12.60
C GLU A 258 -3.65 -12.15 -12.96
N ALA A 259 -3.56 -11.24 -11.99
CA ALA A 259 -3.65 -9.80 -12.26
C ALA A 259 -2.56 -9.30 -13.19
N ILE A 260 -1.31 -9.81 -13.04
CA ILE A 260 -0.20 -9.48 -13.94
C ILE A 260 -0.48 -9.95 -15.37
N HIS A 261 -0.91 -11.20 -15.53
CA HIS A 261 -1.26 -11.73 -16.85
C HIS A 261 -2.39 -10.96 -17.51
N LEU A 262 -3.42 -10.61 -16.74
CA LEU A 262 -4.56 -9.86 -17.24
C LEU A 262 -4.16 -8.47 -17.78
N VAL A 263 -3.27 -7.76 -17.08
CA VAL A 263 -2.75 -6.47 -17.55
C VAL A 263 -1.91 -6.63 -18.81
N LEU A 264 -1.03 -7.63 -18.86
CA LEU A 264 -0.22 -7.91 -20.06
C LEU A 264 -1.10 -8.24 -21.26
N GLU A 265 -2.15 -9.05 -21.08
CA GLU A 265 -3.10 -9.44 -22.15
C GLU A 265 -3.86 -8.24 -22.72
N ARG A 266 -4.25 -7.29 -21.88
CA ARG A 266 -5.00 -6.08 -22.30
C ARG A 266 -4.11 -4.98 -22.84
N THR A 267 -2.81 -5.03 -22.57
CA THR A 267 -1.86 -4.00 -23.00
C THR A 267 -1.59 -4.11 -24.51
N PRO A 268 -1.54 -2.97 -25.24
CA PRO A 268 -1.17 -2.97 -26.66
C PRO A 268 0.15 -3.69 -26.93
N PRO A 269 0.27 -4.48 -28.01
CA PRO A 269 1.45 -5.30 -28.30
C PRO A 269 2.77 -4.54 -28.32
N GLU A 270 2.79 -3.31 -28.80
CA GLU A 270 3.98 -2.46 -28.85
C GLU A 270 4.49 -2.15 -27.44
N LEU A 271 3.57 -1.84 -26.51
CA LEU A 271 3.94 -1.58 -25.12
C LEU A 271 4.30 -2.85 -24.35
N VAL A 272 3.72 -4.01 -24.70
CA VAL A 272 4.17 -5.31 -24.16
C VAL A 272 5.61 -5.59 -24.58
N ALA A 273 5.97 -5.28 -25.84
CA ALA A 273 7.34 -5.43 -26.32
C ALA A 273 8.31 -4.52 -25.54
N ASP A 274 7.89 -3.27 -25.25
CA ASP A 274 8.67 -2.35 -24.41
C ASP A 274 8.83 -2.90 -22.98
N VAL A 275 7.76 -3.39 -22.36
CA VAL A 275 7.79 -3.99 -21.01
C VAL A 275 8.73 -5.21 -20.98
N SER A 276 8.74 -6.03 -22.04
CA SER A 276 9.66 -7.17 -22.13
C SER A 276 11.13 -6.73 -22.14
N GLN A 277 11.45 -5.56 -22.68
CA GLN A 277 12.81 -5.00 -22.71
C GLN A 277 13.16 -4.22 -21.44
N ASN A 278 12.22 -3.41 -20.93
CA ASN A 278 12.42 -2.54 -19.78
C ASN A 278 12.34 -3.28 -18.44
N GLY A 279 11.71 -4.46 -18.43
CA GLY A 279 11.43 -5.22 -17.22
C GLY A 279 10.23 -4.72 -16.44
N ILE A 280 9.94 -5.42 -15.35
CA ILE A 280 8.88 -5.10 -14.38
C ILE A 280 9.52 -4.47 -13.15
N ILE A 281 8.98 -3.35 -12.72
CA ILE A 281 9.36 -2.71 -11.45
C ILE A 281 8.41 -3.16 -10.36
N LEU A 282 8.96 -3.72 -9.29
CA LEU A 282 8.24 -4.21 -8.13
C LEU A 282 8.45 -3.28 -6.94
N SER A 283 7.36 -2.85 -6.31
CA SER A 283 7.31 -1.90 -5.19
C SER A 283 6.28 -2.32 -4.15
N GLY A 284 6.25 -1.59 -3.03
CA GLY A 284 5.33 -1.83 -1.92
C GLY A 284 5.89 -2.75 -0.83
N GLY A 285 5.32 -2.63 0.38
CA GLY A 285 5.80 -3.40 1.53
C GLY A 285 5.60 -4.91 1.38
N GLY A 286 4.51 -5.35 0.73
CA GLY A 286 4.23 -6.75 0.46
C GLY A 286 5.18 -7.37 -0.57
N ALA A 287 5.72 -6.56 -1.47
CA ALA A 287 6.68 -6.97 -2.49
C ALA A 287 8.03 -7.47 -1.93
N GLN A 288 8.31 -7.14 -0.65
CA GLN A 288 9.53 -7.56 0.03
C GLN A 288 9.52 -9.04 0.48
N LEU A 289 8.44 -9.79 0.22
CA LEU A 289 8.43 -11.24 0.43
C LEU A 289 9.55 -11.88 -0.39
N TRP A 290 10.34 -12.72 0.29
CA TRP A 290 11.48 -13.37 -0.34
C TRP A 290 11.09 -14.14 -1.61
N GLY A 291 11.75 -13.81 -2.71
CA GLY A 291 11.59 -14.48 -4.00
C GLY A 291 10.36 -14.07 -4.79
N MET A 292 9.68 -12.97 -4.43
CA MET A 292 8.55 -12.48 -5.22
C MET A 292 8.99 -12.02 -6.61
N ASP A 293 10.10 -11.33 -6.70
CA ASP A 293 10.76 -10.95 -7.96
C ASP A 293 11.01 -12.14 -8.86
N ARG A 294 11.63 -13.19 -8.30
CA ARG A 294 11.92 -14.44 -9.01
C ARG A 294 10.66 -15.17 -9.46
N LEU A 295 9.65 -15.25 -8.59
CA LEU A 295 8.38 -15.88 -8.92
C LEU A 295 7.70 -15.19 -10.10
N ILE A 296 7.67 -13.85 -10.11
CA ILE A 296 7.09 -13.07 -11.21
C ILE A 296 7.90 -13.29 -12.48
N GLU A 297 9.22 -13.21 -12.41
CA GLU A 297 10.11 -13.45 -13.57
C GLU A 297 9.97 -14.87 -14.14
N GLU A 298 9.92 -15.91 -13.30
CA GLU A 298 9.70 -17.30 -13.73
C GLU A 298 8.36 -17.50 -14.43
N ARG A 299 7.31 -16.77 -13.99
CA ARG A 299 5.95 -16.93 -14.51
C ARG A 299 5.65 -16.09 -15.74
N THR A 300 6.31 -14.94 -15.88
CA THR A 300 6.10 -14.00 -17.00
C THR A 300 7.17 -14.09 -18.08
N GLY A 301 8.36 -14.58 -17.74
CA GLY A 301 9.55 -14.51 -18.59
C GLY A 301 10.14 -13.11 -18.70
N ILE A 302 9.69 -12.14 -17.89
CA ILE A 302 10.11 -10.74 -17.92
C ILE A 302 10.95 -10.45 -16.68
N ALA A 303 12.14 -9.88 -16.85
CA ALA A 303 13.03 -9.51 -15.76
C ALA A 303 12.29 -8.60 -14.76
N THR A 304 12.32 -8.94 -13.47
CA THR A 304 11.59 -8.23 -12.43
C THR A 304 12.55 -7.74 -11.36
N VAL A 305 12.45 -6.44 -11.04
CA VAL A 305 13.36 -5.77 -10.10
C VAL A 305 12.59 -5.10 -8.98
N LEU A 306 12.92 -5.49 -7.74
CA LEU A 306 12.42 -4.81 -6.54
C LEU A 306 13.20 -3.51 -6.34
N VAL A 307 12.49 -2.38 -6.15
CA VAL A 307 13.12 -1.08 -5.85
C VAL A 307 13.76 -1.07 -4.46
N ASP A 308 14.83 -0.29 -4.27
CA ASP A 308 15.61 -0.26 -3.01
C ASP A 308 14.78 0.10 -1.78
N ASP A 309 13.97 1.16 -1.83
CA ASP A 309 13.02 1.56 -0.76
C ASP A 309 11.58 1.33 -1.22
N ALA A 310 11.21 0.06 -1.38
CA ALA A 310 9.89 -0.34 -1.85
C ALA A 310 8.75 0.24 -1.00
N LEU A 311 8.95 0.39 0.30
CA LEU A 311 7.93 0.91 1.21
C LEU A 311 7.64 2.39 1.00
N SER A 312 8.62 3.18 0.56
CA SER A 312 8.47 4.64 0.38
C SER A 312 8.47 5.08 -1.08
N CYS A 313 8.61 4.17 -2.02
CA CYS A 313 8.72 4.46 -3.45
C CYS A 313 7.58 5.36 -3.93
N THR A 314 6.34 4.98 -3.66
CA THR A 314 5.13 5.73 -4.00
C THR A 314 5.15 7.14 -3.39
N ALA A 315 5.52 7.27 -2.11
CA ALA A 315 5.61 8.56 -1.44
C ALA A 315 6.69 9.47 -2.04
N TYR A 316 7.83 8.91 -2.43
CA TYR A 316 8.88 9.66 -3.13
C TYR A 316 8.42 10.12 -4.51
N GLY A 317 7.74 9.26 -5.25
CA GLY A 317 7.21 9.62 -6.57
C GLY A 317 6.16 10.72 -6.47
N ALA A 318 5.20 10.59 -5.57
CA ALA A 318 4.22 11.63 -5.28
C ALA A 318 4.90 12.95 -4.84
N GLY A 319 5.97 12.84 -4.04
CA GLY A 319 6.79 13.98 -3.63
C GLY A 319 7.47 14.70 -4.80
N ARG A 320 7.95 13.96 -5.80
CA ARG A 320 8.51 14.55 -7.05
C ARG A 320 7.42 15.24 -7.88
N MET A 321 6.22 14.67 -7.93
CA MET A 321 5.07 15.23 -8.64
C MET A 321 4.55 16.54 -8.03
N LEU A 322 4.88 16.87 -6.77
CA LEU A 322 4.56 18.17 -6.17
C LEU A 322 5.14 19.38 -6.95
N GLN A 323 6.14 19.17 -7.78
CA GLN A 323 6.70 20.24 -8.61
C GLN A 323 5.72 20.66 -9.71
N ASN A 324 4.84 19.77 -10.12
CA ASN A 324 3.90 19.96 -11.23
C ASN A 324 2.46 20.28 -10.76
N LEU A 325 2.26 20.59 -9.47
CA LEU A 325 0.92 20.86 -8.93
C LEU A 325 0.20 22.03 -9.60
N ASP A 326 0.94 23.00 -10.12
CA ASP A 326 0.35 24.17 -10.76
C ASP A 326 -0.22 23.81 -12.15
N ASP A 327 0.25 22.73 -12.75
CA ASP A 327 -0.22 22.19 -14.03
C ASP A 327 -1.34 21.13 -13.83
N MET A 328 -1.60 20.71 -12.59
CA MET A 328 -2.64 19.75 -12.24
C MET A 328 -3.96 20.46 -11.92
N ASN A 329 -5.06 19.89 -12.38
CA ASN A 329 -6.39 20.36 -11.98
C ASN A 329 -6.75 19.85 -10.60
N GLU A 330 -7.34 20.71 -9.77
CA GLU A 330 -7.80 20.36 -8.43
C GLU A 330 -8.85 19.23 -8.50
N GLY A 331 -8.64 18.17 -7.71
CA GLY A 331 -9.52 17.00 -7.69
C GLY A 331 -9.42 16.09 -8.91
N MET A 332 -8.44 16.24 -9.78
CA MET A 332 -8.25 15.35 -10.94
C MET A 332 -7.26 14.25 -10.66
N ILE A 333 -7.77 13.03 -10.95
CA ILE A 333 -6.97 11.85 -11.19
C ILE A 333 -6.78 11.77 -12.68
N ASN A 334 -5.90 11.75 -13.39
CA ASN A 334 -5.63 11.53 -14.80
C ASN A 334 -6.75 11.87 -15.83
N LEU A 335 -6.43 12.78 -16.77
CA LEU A 335 -7.31 13.18 -17.87
C LEU A 335 -7.68 12.04 -18.85
N ALA A 336 -6.85 11.01 -18.96
CA ALA A 336 -7.05 9.91 -19.89
C ALA A 336 -8.28 9.05 -19.50
N ARG A 337 -8.52 8.84 -18.21
CA ARG A 337 -9.65 8.02 -17.72
C ARG A 337 -11.02 8.65 -17.93
N ARG A 338 -11.12 9.99 -17.86
CA ARG A 338 -12.40 10.69 -18.14
C ARG A 338 -12.87 10.57 -19.58
N LYS A 339 -11.99 10.29 -20.53
CA LYS A 339 -12.38 10.11 -21.95
C LYS A 339 -12.96 8.72 -22.23
N GLN A 340 -12.56 7.70 -21.48
CA GLN A 340 -13.10 6.33 -21.65
C GLN A 340 -14.50 6.14 -21.08
N VAL A 341 -14.92 6.93 -20.09
CA VAL A 341 -16.28 6.86 -19.50
C VAL A 341 -17.33 7.64 -20.33
N ARG A 342 -16.92 8.34 -21.39
CA ARG A 342 -17.83 9.12 -22.27
C ARG A 342 -18.03 8.54 -23.67
N LEU A 343 -17.58 7.31 -23.91
CA LEU A 343 -17.90 6.51 -25.09
C LEU A 343 -18.70 5.28 -24.66
#